data_76e660910d80f6343e704300ae15e3da
#
_entry.id   76e660910d80f6343e704300ae15e3da
#
_cell.length_a   1.000
_cell.length_b   1.000
_cell.length_c   1.000
_cell.angle_alpha   90.00
_cell.angle_beta   90.00
_cell.angle_gamma   90.00
#
_symmetry.space_group_name_H-M   'P 1'
#
loop_
_entity.id
_entity.type
_entity.pdbx_description
1 polymer ?
#
loop_
_entity_poly.entity_id
_entity_poly.type
_entity_poly.pdbx_seq_one_letter_code
_entity_poly.pdbx_strand_id
1 'polypeptide(L)'
;MKFSFSINLLSVLILVACAQQPVQKPQVALPSVSVDNHAPEQGTGLTEQKLIRAKHYMAASANPLATEAGYEILKRGGSAIDAMIAMQTTLGLVEPQSSGLGGGAFLVYWDNKAKKLTTFDARETAPKAATPELFLDENGKPMGFMKAVVGGRSVGVPGIPKLLEDVHKRYGKLPWASLFEKPITLAEQGFTVSPRMAKSIEQNLEPLQRYPQTAAYFLPDGKPLAAGTVLKNPEFARSVRLLAEKGSAPFYQGMQAQNIVRAVTGAVDNPGKISMADLKNYQVIERKPVCAPYREYEVCGMGAPSSGAIALGEILGVLQNQDMKALGAENIHSWRWIGDASRIAFADRDYYVGDPAFVNVPTRAMISQAYLKPRAEEIRKADKALETIQAGKFGKEYAQGMAVELPSTSHLVVVDKDGNVVSMTTSIENAFGSGLMANGYLLNNELTDFAFNPVGEDGKTVANSVVGGKRPRSSMAPTIVMKDGKPYLAVGSPGGSRIIGFVAKTLVAHIDWGMDIQTAISLPNMLNRGSQYEIEDKTAAADKAAALEKLGYKVQIRDLNSGVQGIVIGKDGLLGGADPRREGKVMGD
;
A
#
# COMPACT_ATOMS: atom_id res chain seq x y z
N MET A 1 66.59 -51.51 67.73
CA MET A 1 65.39 -50.77 68.07
C MET A 1 65.41 -49.47 67.25
N LYS A 2 64.78 -49.44 66.11
CA LYS A 2 64.54 -48.21 65.37
C LYS A 2 63.16 -48.40 64.68
N PHE A 3 62.17 -47.67 65.12
CA PHE A 3 60.84 -47.60 64.51
C PHE A 3 60.92 -46.70 63.27
N SER A 4 60.43 -47.20 62.14
CA SER A 4 60.27 -46.42 60.95
C SER A 4 58.78 -46.22 60.68
N PHE A 5 58.32 -44.96 60.68
CA PHE A 5 56.94 -44.57 60.38
C PHE A 5 56.87 -44.27 58.85
N SER A 6 56.04 -45.02 58.14
CA SER A 6 55.74 -44.73 56.73
C SER A 6 54.44 -43.91 56.68
N ILE A 7 54.52 -42.72 56.16
CA ILE A 7 53.38 -41.82 55.83
C ILE A 7 52.94 -42.07 54.40
N ASN A 8 51.76 -42.62 54.19
CA ASN A 8 51.12 -42.72 52.89
C ASN A 8 50.44 -41.36 52.54
N LEU A 9 50.95 -40.70 51.52
CA LEU A 9 50.29 -39.50 50.91
C LEU A 9 49.25 -39.97 49.90
N LEU A 10 47.98 -39.79 50.20
CA LEU A 10 46.87 -39.96 49.24
C LEU A 10 46.69 -38.67 48.46
N SER A 11 47.13 -38.64 47.18
CA SER A 11 46.89 -37.51 46.30
C SER A 11 45.48 -37.57 45.75
N VAL A 12 44.61 -36.68 46.19
CA VAL A 12 43.28 -36.46 45.60
C VAL A 12 43.44 -35.52 44.40
N LEU A 13 43.32 -36.05 43.19
CA LEU A 13 43.16 -35.23 41.98
C LEU A 13 41.73 -34.68 41.93
N ILE A 14 41.57 -33.39 42.19
CA ILE A 14 40.33 -32.64 41.90
C ILE A 14 40.36 -32.22 40.43
N LEU A 15 39.60 -32.93 39.59
CA LEU A 15 39.27 -32.50 38.23
C LEU A 15 38.28 -31.34 38.31
N VAL A 16 38.77 -30.11 38.14
CA VAL A 16 37.92 -28.92 37.91
C VAL A 16 37.47 -28.97 36.46
N ALA A 17 36.26 -29.45 36.24
CA ALA A 17 35.59 -29.29 34.92
C ALA A 17 35.19 -27.84 34.77
N CYS A 18 35.95 -27.05 34.00
CA CYS A 18 35.53 -25.74 33.49
C CYS A 18 34.41 -25.97 32.51
N ALA A 19 33.16 -25.89 32.95
CA ALA A 19 32.02 -25.73 32.07
C ALA A 19 32.11 -24.33 31.45
N GLN A 20 32.55 -24.29 30.18
CA GLN A 20 32.43 -23.08 29.37
C GLN A 20 30.92 -22.78 29.18
N GLN A 21 30.40 -21.79 29.88
CA GLN A 21 29.10 -21.22 29.56
C GLN A 21 29.17 -20.68 28.13
N PRO A 22 28.16 -20.93 27.25
CA PRO A 22 28.13 -20.34 25.95
C PRO A 22 28.06 -18.81 26.12
N VAL A 23 29.03 -18.11 25.60
CA VAL A 23 29.04 -16.65 25.52
C VAL A 23 27.84 -16.25 24.67
N GLN A 24 26.77 -15.81 25.30
CA GLN A 24 25.68 -15.12 24.61
C GLN A 24 26.29 -13.88 23.96
N LYS A 25 26.42 -13.92 22.63
CA LYS A 25 26.72 -12.71 21.87
C LYS A 25 25.66 -11.68 22.21
N PRO A 26 26.05 -10.42 22.52
CA PRO A 26 25.07 -9.39 22.77
C PRO A 26 24.18 -9.27 21.52
N GLN A 27 22.89 -9.50 21.71
CA GLN A 27 21.87 -9.15 20.74
C GLN A 27 21.92 -7.61 20.62
N VAL A 28 22.63 -7.12 19.64
CA VAL A 28 22.55 -5.70 19.25
C VAL A 28 21.13 -5.52 18.74
N ALA A 29 20.27 -4.95 19.57
CA ALA A 29 18.97 -4.50 19.11
C ALA A 29 19.23 -3.57 17.92
N LEU A 30 18.76 -3.95 16.73
CA LEU A 30 18.74 -3.06 15.57
C LEU A 30 18.13 -1.75 16.03
N PRO A 31 18.71 -0.58 15.71
CA PRO A 31 18.09 0.68 16.03
C PRO A 31 16.70 0.62 15.42
N SER A 32 15.67 0.60 16.27
CA SER A 32 14.31 0.80 15.83
C SER A 32 14.32 2.15 15.14
N VAL A 33 14.30 2.16 13.81
CA VAL A 33 13.94 3.37 13.07
C VAL A 33 12.53 3.65 13.58
N SER A 34 12.40 4.61 14.50
CA SER A 34 11.12 4.99 15.06
C SER A 34 10.37 5.77 13.97
N VAL A 35 9.88 5.06 12.99
CA VAL A 35 9.06 5.55 11.89
C VAL A 35 7.66 5.90 12.38
N ASP A 36 7.34 5.49 13.58
CA ASP A 36 5.99 5.50 14.13
C ASP A 36 5.50 6.84 14.68
N ASN A 37 6.30 7.89 14.69
CA ASN A 37 5.85 9.19 15.20
C ASN A 37 5.12 10.05 14.17
N HIS A 38 5.10 9.65 12.91
CA HIS A 38 4.32 10.34 11.89
C HIS A 38 3.13 9.47 11.51
N ALA A 39 1.98 9.74 12.11
CA ALA A 39 0.71 9.33 11.51
C ALA A 39 0.65 10.04 10.15
N PRO A 40 0.66 9.33 9.05
CA PRO A 40 1.06 9.91 7.77
C PRO A 40 0.04 10.83 7.20
N GLU A 41 -1.16 10.67 7.27
CA GLU A 41 -2.20 11.60 6.86
C GLU A 41 -3.24 11.63 7.97
N GLN A 42 -3.42 12.76 8.60
CA GLN A 42 -4.53 12.91 9.51
C GLN A 42 -5.83 12.83 8.73
N GLY A 43 -6.80 12.08 9.25
CA GLY A 43 -8.16 12.09 8.76
C GLY A 43 -8.75 13.49 8.84
N THR A 44 -9.76 13.75 8.02
CA THR A 44 -10.58 14.97 8.10
C THR A 44 -11.55 14.94 9.28
N GLY A 45 -11.49 13.88 10.07
CA GLY A 45 -12.50 13.52 11.06
C GLY A 45 -13.51 12.53 10.47
N LEU A 46 -14.35 11.95 11.33
CA LEU A 46 -15.40 11.05 10.89
C LEU A 46 -16.57 11.85 10.31
N THR A 47 -16.89 11.59 9.05
CA THR A 47 -18.10 12.11 8.38
C THR A 47 -19.12 10.98 8.21
N GLU A 48 -20.40 11.26 8.46
CA GLU A 48 -21.43 10.24 8.23
C GLU A 48 -21.47 9.85 6.75
N GLN A 49 -21.30 8.55 6.48
CA GLN A 49 -21.45 7.96 5.16
C GLN A 49 -22.61 6.98 5.15
N LYS A 50 -23.36 6.96 4.05
CA LYS A 50 -24.51 6.08 3.89
C LYS A 50 -24.26 5.02 2.84
N LEU A 51 -24.84 3.83 3.04
CA LEU A 51 -24.88 2.79 2.04
C LEU A 51 -25.61 3.28 0.79
N ILE A 52 -24.93 3.30 -0.35
CA ILE A 52 -25.51 3.69 -1.63
C ILE A 52 -25.94 2.45 -2.40
N ARG A 53 -27.11 2.53 -3.02
CA ARG A 53 -27.69 1.47 -3.86
C ARG A 53 -27.77 1.94 -5.29
N ALA A 54 -27.44 1.06 -6.23
CA ALA A 54 -27.57 1.30 -7.67
C ALA A 54 -28.01 0.01 -8.37
N LYS A 55 -28.49 0.14 -9.61
CA LYS A 55 -28.98 -1.02 -10.36
C LYS A 55 -27.93 -1.57 -11.31
N HIS A 56 -27.24 -0.71 -12.07
CA HIS A 56 -26.48 -1.15 -13.22
C HIS A 56 -25.00 -0.75 -13.18
N TYR A 57 -24.66 0.43 -12.62
CA TYR A 57 -23.28 0.89 -12.55
C TYR A 57 -23.02 1.75 -11.32
N MET A 58 -21.78 1.71 -10.87
CA MET A 58 -21.36 2.43 -9.69
C MET A 58 -19.87 2.75 -9.73
N ALA A 59 -19.50 3.93 -9.22
CA ALA A 59 -18.14 4.35 -9.02
C ALA A 59 -17.94 4.84 -7.57
N ALA A 60 -16.78 4.54 -6.99
CA ALA A 60 -16.36 5.05 -5.69
C ALA A 60 -14.87 5.39 -5.71
N SER A 61 -14.50 6.50 -5.11
CA SER A 61 -13.10 6.91 -4.94
C SER A 61 -12.89 7.79 -3.72
N ALA A 62 -11.63 8.10 -3.45
CA ALA A 62 -11.21 8.88 -2.30
C ALA A 62 -11.65 10.37 -2.34
N ASN A 63 -12.09 10.88 -3.50
CA ASN A 63 -12.48 12.28 -3.67
C ASN A 63 -13.77 12.42 -4.47
N PRO A 64 -14.73 13.29 -4.04
CA PRO A 64 -16.01 13.47 -4.72
C PRO A 64 -15.91 13.87 -6.18
N LEU A 65 -14.98 14.77 -6.56
CA LEU A 65 -14.81 15.23 -7.94
C LEU A 65 -14.30 14.13 -8.87
N ALA A 66 -13.45 13.24 -8.34
CA ALA A 66 -12.99 12.08 -9.08
C ALA A 66 -14.09 11.04 -9.27
N THR A 67 -14.91 10.80 -8.22
CA THR A 67 -16.07 9.91 -8.33
C THR A 67 -17.07 10.44 -9.35
N GLU A 68 -17.34 11.75 -9.35
CA GLU A 68 -18.21 12.40 -10.32
C GLU A 68 -17.69 12.22 -11.74
N ALA A 69 -16.38 12.40 -11.97
CA ALA A 69 -15.77 12.19 -13.29
C ALA A 69 -16.02 10.76 -13.80
N GLY A 70 -15.83 9.75 -12.96
CA GLY A 70 -16.12 8.36 -13.33
C GLY A 70 -17.60 8.09 -13.55
N TYR A 71 -18.45 8.63 -12.70
CA TYR A 71 -19.91 8.50 -12.81
C TYR A 71 -20.44 9.10 -14.13
N GLU A 72 -19.98 10.29 -14.51
CA GLU A 72 -20.33 10.92 -15.78
C GLU A 72 -19.94 10.06 -17.01
N ILE A 73 -18.77 9.42 -16.95
CA ILE A 73 -18.33 8.47 -17.99
C ILE A 73 -19.25 7.24 -18.04
N LEU A 74 -19.58 6.64 -16.90
CA LEU A 74 -20.49 5.49 -16.85
C LEU A 74 -21.89 5.84 -17.36
N LYS A 75 -22.41 7.03 -17.00
CA LYS A 75 -23.69 7.55 -17.48
C LYS A 75 -23.73 7.73 -19.00
N ARG A 76 -22.58 8.09 -19.62
CA ARG A 76 -22.41 8.19 -21.08
C ARG A 76 -22.26 6.82 -21.76
N GLY A 77 -22.27 5.72 -21.01
CA GLY A 77 -22.13 4.35 -21.50
C GLY A 77 -20.68 3.89 -21.64
N GLY A 78 -19.73 4.56 -21.01
CA GLY A 78 -18.33 4.14 -20.93
C GLY A 78 -18.15 2.83 -20.15
N SER A 79 -17.01 2.18 -20.38
CA SER A 79 -16.60 0.99 -19.65
C SER A 79 -16.06 1.33 -18.24
N ALA A 80 -15.88 0.32 -17.39
CA ALA A 80 -15.23 0.49 -16.11
C ALA A 80 -13.80 1.03 -16.24
N ILE A 81 -13.10 0.66 -17.32
CA ILE A 81 -11.76 1.21 -17.66
C ILE A 81 -11.84 2.68 -18.06
N ASP A 82 -12.81 3.08 -18.88
CA ASP A 82 -12.99 4.49 -19.25
C ASP A 82 -13.24 5.37 -18.01
N ALA A 83 -14.13 4.91 -17.12
CA ALA A 83 -14.42 5.59 -15.86
C ALA A 83 -13.18 5.69 -14.95
N MET A 84 -12.43 4.61 -14.81
CA MET A 84 -11.18 4.56 -14.04
C MET A 84 -10.17 5.58 -14.57
N ILE A 85 -10.02 5.74 -15.88
CA ILE A 85 -9.09 6.71 -16.50
C ILE A 85 -9.47 8.14 -16.11
N ALA A 86 -10.74 8.50 -16.22
CA ALA A 86 -11.23 9.82 -15.84
C ALA A 86 -11.04 10.07 -14.34
N MET A 87 -11.35 9.07 -13.49
CA MET A 87 -11.16 9.14 -12.04
C MET A 87 -9.69 9.30 -11.66
N GLN A 88 -8.80 8.48 -12.22
CA GLN A 88 -7.36 8.52 -11.91
C GLN A 88 -6.75 9.88 -12.31
N THR A 89 -7.10 10.38 -13.48
CA THR A 89 -6.57 11.68 -13.94
C THR A 89 -7.10 12.82 -13.07
N THR A 90 -8.36 12.75 -12.65
CA THR A 90 -8.95 13.74 -11.74
C THR A 90 -8.31 13.65 -10.34
N LEU A 91 -8.10 12.44 -9.79
CA LEU A 91 -7.42 12.26 -8.49
C LEU A 91 -6.03 12.91 -8.48
N GLY A 92 -5.25 12.77 -9.57
CA GLY A 92 -3.94 13.41 -9.67
C GLY A 92 -3.96 14.95 -9.61
N LEU A 93 -5.12 15.57 -9.86
CA LEU A 93 -5.33 17.01 -9.72
C LEU A 93 -5.85 17.39 -8.33
N VAL A 94 -6.87 16.67 -7.83
CA VAL A 94 -7.64 17.07 -6.62
C VAL A 94 -7.16 16.39 -5.34
N GLU A 95 -6.38 15.33 -5.45
CA GLU A 95 -5.64 14.65 -4.37
C GLU A 95 -4.14 14.50 -4.71
N PRO A 96 -3.46 15.59 -5.09
CA PRO A 96 -2.08 15.50 -5.57
C PRO A 96 -1.10 15.01 -4.49
N GLN A 97 -1.47 15.13 -3.21
CA GLN A 97 -0.69 14.59 -2.09
C GLN A 97 -0.66 13.06 -2.08
N SER A 98 -1.59 12.37 -2.74
CA SER A 98 -1.78 10.92 -2.61
C SER A 98 -1.41 10.12 -3.85
N SER A 99 -1.72 10.64 -5.05
CA SER A 99 -1.51 9.92 -6.32
C SER A 99 -1.46 10.89 -7.51
N GLY A 100 -1.06 10.41 -8.68
CA GLY A 100 -1.03 11.24 -9.87
C GLY A 100 -0.26 10.64 -11.04
N LEU A 101 -0.10 11.41 -12.12
CA LEU A 101 0.59 10.98 -13.34
C LEU A 101 2.07 10.64 -13.10
N GLY A 102 2.68 11.26 -12.09
CA GLY A 102 4.07 11.01 -11.70
C GLY A 102 4.27 9.79 -10.78
N GLY A 103 3.25 8.94 -10.62
CA GLY A 103 3.24 7.77 -9.74
C GLY A 103 2.98 6.45 -10.44
N GLY A 104 2.57 5.45 -9.66
CA GLY A 104 2.22 4.12 -10.12
C GLY A 104 0.93 3.56 -9.54
N ALA A 105 0.58 2.34 -9.97
CA ALA A 105 -0.64 1.68 -9.54
C ALA A 105 -0.58 0.17 -9.69
N PHE A 106 -1.49 -0.50 -8.98
CA PHE A 106 -1.92 -1.86 -9.28
C PHE A 106 -3.40 -1.87 -9.59
N LEU A 107 -3.76 -2.49 -10.71
CA LEU A 107 -5.12 -2.64 -11.19
C LEU A 107 -5.50 -4.12 -11.20
N VAL A 108 -6.64 -4.45 -10.59
CA VAL A 108 -7.33 -5.72 -10.72
C VAL A 108 -8.57 -5.48 -11.55
N TYR A 109 -8.70 -6.22 -12.64
CA TYR A 109 -9.76 -6.02 -13.63
C TYR A 109 -10.47 -7.33 -13.94
N TRP A 110 -11.79 -7.32 -13.85
CA TRP A 110 -12.67 -8.39 -14.34
C TRP A 110 -13.27 -7.99 -15.69
N ASP A 111 -12.93 -8.76 -16.71
CA ASP A 111 -13.59 -8.70 -18.02
C ASP A 111 -14.80 -9.63 -18.01
N ASN A 112 -15.99 -9.06 -17.93
CA ASN A 112 -17.22 -9.86 -17.84
C ASN A 112 -17.55 -10.58 -19.16
N LYS A 113 -17.12 -10.08 -20.31
CA LYS A 113 -17.30 -10.75 -21.60
C LYS A 113 -16.41 -11.97 -21.73
N ALA A 114 -15.13 -11.82 -21.38
CA ALA A 114 -14.16 -12.91 -21.42
C ALA A 114 -14.24 -13.84 -20.20
N LYS A 115 -14.99 -13.47 -19.14
CA LYS A 115 -15.02 -14.15 -17.83
C LYS A 115 -13.62 -14.35 -17.27
N LYS A 116 -12.80 -13.30 -17.36
CA LYS A 116 -11.39 -13.36 -17.00
C LYS A 116 -11.02 -12.29 -16.00
N LEU A 117 -10.37 -12.70 -14.92
CA LEU A 117 -9.72 -11.81 -13.98
C LEU A 117 -8.26 -11.63 -14.38
N THR A 118 -7.81 -10.37 -14.44
CA THR A 118 -6.45 -9.98 -14.85
C THR A 118 -5.92 -8.90 -13.92
N THR A 119 -4.60 -8.85 -13.73
CA THR A 119 -3.96 -7.78 -12.97
C THR A 119 -2.91 -7.07 -13.80
N PHE A 120 -2.78 -5.75 -13.59
CA PHE A 120 -1.81 -4.91 -14.28
C PHE A 120 -0.92 -4.22 -13.25
N ASP A 121 0.38 -4.44 -13.40
CA ASP A 121 1.43 -3.88 -12.57
C ASP A 121 2.02 -2.66 -13.28
N ALA A 122 1.62 -1.49 -12.83
CA ALA A 122 2.17 -0.19 -13.22
C ALA A 122 3.02 0.44 -12.10
N ARG A 123 3.64 -0.42 -11.25
CA ARG A 123 4.57 0.00 -10.20
C ARG A 123 5.77 0.69 -10.82
N GLU A 124 6.30 1.66 -10.16
CA GLU A 124 7.52 2.36 -10.55
C GLU A 124 8.72 1.41 -10.59
N THR A 125 9.64 1.69 -11.49
CA THR A 125 10.91 0.95 -11.57
C THR A 125 12.07 1.81 -11.11
N ALA A 126 13.05 1.20 -10.43
CA ALA A 126 14.31 1.86 -10.17
C ALA A 126 15.03 2.20 -11.49
N PRO A 127 15.67 3.38 -11.61
CA PRO A 127 16.56 3.67 -12.74
C PRO A 127 17.61 2.58 -12.90
N LYS A 128 18.02 2.26 -14.13
CA LYS A 128 19.07 1.26 -14.39
C LYS A 128 20.39 1.55 -13.66
N ALA A 129 20.68 2.81 -13.39
CA ALA A 129 21.85 3.26 -12.66
C ALA A 129 21.72 3.15 -11.12
N ALA A 130 20.57 2.69 -10.59
CA ALA A 130 20.38 2.49 -9.15
C ALA A 130 21.15 1.25 -8.68
N THR A 131 21.80 1.37 -7.51
CA THR A 131 22.58 0.31 -6.88
C THR A 131 22.03 -0.02 -5.50
N PRO A 132 22.41 -1.17 -4.90
CA PRO A 132 21.95 -1.54 -3.56
C PRO A 132 22.22 -0.50 -2.47
N GLU A 133 23.22 0.34 -2.67
CA GLU A 133 23.64 1.40 -1.72
C GLU A 133 22.83 2.70 -1.89
N LEU A 134 21.78 2.72 -2.72
CA LEU A 134 21.01 3.94 -3.04
C LEU A 134 20.59 4.73 -1.79
N PHE A 135 20.22 4.06 -0.71
CA PHE A 135 19.76 4.65 0.54
C PHE A 135 20.76 4.49 1.71
N LEU A 136 22.02 4.28 1.41
CA LEU A 136 23.09 4.34 2.40
C LEU A 136 23.73 5.73 2.41
N ASP A 137 24.15 6.17 3.59
CA ASP A 137 24.97 7.39 3.77
C ASP A 137 26.47 7.13 3.42
N GLU A 138 27.28 8.14 3.57
CA GLU A 138 28.73 8.07 3.32
C GLU A 138 29.49 7.07 4.22
N ASN A 139 28.88 6.68 5.34
CA ASN A 139 29.43 5.70 6.28
C ASN A 139 28.87 4.27 6.01
N GLY A 140 28.08 4.08 4.94
CA GLY A 140 27.46 2.81 4.62
C GLY A 140 26.27 2.44 5.54
N LYS A 141 25.71 3.40 6.26
CA LYS A 141 24.54 3.22 7.13
C LYS A 141 23.27 3.67 6.42
N PRO A 142 22.10 3.09 6.75
CA PRO A 142 20.82 3.57 6.24
C PRO A 142 20.61 5.06 6.51
N MET A 143 20.22 5.80 5.47
CA MET A 143 19.88 7.22 5.56
C MET A 143 18.65 7.44 6.45
N GLY A 144 18.54 8.64 7.02
CA GLY A 144 17.27 9.09 7.62
C GLY A 144 16.15 9.09 6.56
N PHE A 145 14.97 8.58 6.90
CA PHE A 145 13.90 8.33 5.94
C PHE A 145 13.51 9.60 5.14
N MET A 146 13.17 10.70 5.80
CA MET A 146 12.78 11.93 5.11
C MET A 146 13.92 12.56 4.28
N LYS A 147 15.19 12.33 4.67
CA LYS A 147 16.35 12.72 3.86
C LYS A 147 16.42 11.89 2.57
N ALA A 148 15.99 10.64 2.61
CA ALA A 148 15.89 9.79 1.43
C ALA A 148 14.69 10.17 0.54
N VAL A 149 13.54 10.52 1.14
CA VAL A 149 12.27 10.83 0.45
C VAL A 149 12.38 12.09 -0.41
N VAL A 150 12.81 13.22 0.17
CA VAL A 150 12.74 14.54 -0.49
C VAL A 150 13.84 14.68 -1.53
N GLY A 151 13.45 14.78 -2.80
CA GLY A 151 14.37 14.97 -3.92
C GLY A 151 14.35 13.86 -4.97
N GLY A 152 15.30 13.92 -5.90
CA GLY A 152 15.33 13.04 -7.06
C GLY A 152 15.73 11.61 -6.77
N ARG A 153 16.48 11.34 -5.69
CA ARG A 153 17.01 10.02 -5.32
C ARG A 153 15.91 8.97 -5.17
N SER A 154 14.78 9.36 -4.61
CA SER A 154 13.65 8.48 -4.31
C SER A 154 12.70 8.26 -5.50
N VAL A 155 12.86 9.01 -6.59
CA VAL A 155 11.92 8.97 -7.71
C VAL A 155 12.14 7.72 -8.56
N GLY A 156 11.11 6.89 -8.63
CA GLY A 156 11.01 5.78 -9.58
C GLY A 156 10.39 6.21 -10.91
N VAL A 157 10.63 5.42 -11.95
CA VAL A 157 10.05 5.66 -13.29
C VAL A 157 8.53 5.50 -13.22
N PRO A 158 7.74 6.54 -13.48
CA PRO A 158 6.29 6.48 -13.29
C PRO A 158 5.57 5.55 -14.27
N GLY A 159 4.49 4.91 -13.82
CA GLY A 159 3.74 3.95 -14.61
C GLY A 159 2.34 4.37 -15.04
N ILE A 160 1.74 5.39 -14.42
CA ILE A 160 0.33 5.74 -14.64
C ILE A 160 0.00 6.05 -16.11
N PRO A 161 0.67 6.95 -16.82
CA PRO A 161 0.26 7.28 -18.18
C PRO A 161 0.30 6.08 -19.13
N LYS A 162 1.28 5.17 -18.92
CA LYS A 162 1.39 3.94 -19.70
C LYS A 162 0.26 2.97 -19.40
N LEU A 163 -0.09 2.80 -18.11
CA LEU A 163 -1.21 1.95 -17.69
C LEU A 163 -2.52 2.42 -18.35
N LEU A 164 -2.84 3.71 -18.24
CA LEU A 164 -4.10 4.25 -18.76
C LEU A 164 -4.26 3.96 -20.26
N GLU A 165 -3.19 4.21 -21.04
CA GLU A 165 -3.21 3.96 -22.49
C GLU A 165 -3.32 2.47 -22.83
N ASP A 166 -2.53 1.62 -22.18
CA ASP A 166 -2.47 0.18 -22.49
C ASP A 166 -3.80 -0.52 -22.18
N VAL A 167 -4.45 -0.18 -21.06
CA VAL A 167 -5.74 -0.79 -20.71
C VAL A 167 -6.89 -0.20 -21.53
N HIS A 168 -6.83 1.10 -21.91
CA HIS A 168 -7.83 1.70 -22.80
C HIS A 168 -7.81 1.05 -24.18
N LYS A 169 -6.65 0.83 -24.78
CA LYS A 169 -6.53 0.14 -26.08
C LYS A 169 -7.19 -1.23 -26.11
N ARG A 170 -7.28 -1.91 -24.96
CA ARG A 170 -7.83 -3.26 -24.85
C ARG A 170 -9.29 -3.28 -24.41
N TYR A 171 -9.69 -2.37 -23.54
CA TYR A 171 -10.97 -2.44 -22.81
C TYR A 171 -11.74 -1.11 -22.84
N GLY A 172 -11.19 -0.06 -23.42
CA GLY A 172 -11.88 1.21 -23.61
C GLY A 172 -13.05 1.10 -24.57
N LYS A 173 -14.08 1.89 -24.35
CA LYS A 173 -15.32 1.90 -25.09
C LYS A 173 -15.62 3.29 -25.69
N LEU A 174 -15.36 4.34 -24.93
CA LEU A 174 -15.49 5.72 -25.39
C LEU A 174 -14.18 6.20 -26.04
N PRO A 175 -14.26 7.24 -26.90
CA PRO A 175 -13.06 7.84 -27.48
C PRO A 175 -12.08 8.31 -26.40
N TRP A 176 -10.81 7.95 -26.54
CA TRP A 176 -9.75 8.24 -25.58
C TRP A 176 -9.74 9.69 -25.08
N ALA A 177 -9.74 10.67 -26.01
CA ALA A 177 -9.65 12.08 -25.66
C ALA A 177 -10.82 12.56 -24.79
N SER A 178 -12.01 11.97 -24.94
CA SER A 178 -13.20 12.37 -24.20
C SER A 178 -13.16 12.02 -22.71
N LEU A 179 -12.23 11.16 -22.28
CA LEU A 179 -12.06 10.74 -20.89
C LEU A 179 -11.35 11.81 -20.05
N PHE A 180 -10.72 12.78 -20.70
CA PHE A 180 -9.91 13.82 -20.05
C PHE A 180 -10.61 15.19 -19.97
N GLU A 181 -11.82 15.33 -20.48
CA GLU A 181 -12.57 16.60 -20.48
C GLU A 181 -12.75 17.17 -19.06
N LYS A 182 -13.19 16.36 -18.10
CA LYS A 182 -13.44 16.79 -16.71
C LYS A 182 -12.15 17.25 -16.01
N PRO A 183 -11.06 16.46 -15.93
CA PRO A 183 -9.84 16.91 -15.27
C PRO A 183 -9.19 18.12 -15.94
N ILE A 184 -9.27 18.26 -17.27
CA ILE A 184 -8.80 19.47 -17.98
C ILE A 184 -9.62 20.69 -17.56
N THR A 185 -10.95 20.58 -17.58
CA THR A 185 -11.85 21.66 -17.17
C THR A 185 -11.60 22.10 -15.73
N LEU A 186 -11.48 21.15 -14.80
CA LEU A 186 -11.17 21.44 -13.39
C LEU A 186 -9.81 22.13 -13.22
N ALA A 187 -8.80 21.71 -13.98
CA ALA A 187 -7.48 22.31 -13.91
C ALA A 187 -7.45 23.75 -14.44
N GLU A 188 -8.23 24.07 -15.48
CA GLU A 188 -8.28 25.41 -16.10
C GLU A 188 -9.21 26.38 -15.37
N GLN A 189 -10.42 25.93 -15.05
CA GLN A 189 -11.41 26.76 -14.39
C GLN A 189 -11.17 26.87 -12.89
N GLY A 190 -10.52 25.86 -12.30
CA GLY A 190 -10.22 25.73 -10.89
C GLY A 190 -11.15 24.74 -10.18
N PHE A 191 -10.63 24.18 -9.10
CA PHE A 191 -11.35 23.33 -8.17
C PHE A 191 -11.14 23.85 -6.74
N THR A 192 -12.05 23.52 -5.85
CA THR A 192 -11.95 23.94 -4.45
C THR A 192 -10.96 23.05 -3.70
N VAL A 193 -9.97 23.67 -3.05
CA VAL A 193 -9.05 22.99 -2.13
C VAL A 193 -9.86 22.38 -0.98
N SER A 194 -9.79 21.07 -0.81
CA SER A 194 -10.51 20.36 0.22
C SER A 194 -9.89 20.57 1.61
N PRO A 195 -10.64 20.35 2.71
CA PRO A 195 -10.09 20.37 4.06
C PRO A 195 -8.91 19.40 4.24
N ARG A 196 -8.99 18.22 3.63
CA ARG A 196 -7.91 17.22 3.69
C ARG A 196 -6.65 17.69 2.97
N MET A 197 -6.79 18.24 1.76
CA MET A 197 -5.67 18.78 1.00
C MET A 197 -4.99 19.94 1.75
N ALA A 198 -5.77 20.90 2.28
CA ALA A 198 -5.26 22.03 3.05
C ALA A 198 -4.47 21.57 4.28
N LYS A 199 -5.02 20.64 5.05
CA LYS A 199 -4.36 20.08 6.23
C LYS A 199 -3.08 19.32 5.87
N SER A 200 -3.10 18.55 4.76
CA SER A 200 -1.90 17.85 4.28
C SER A 200 -0.79 18.85 3.87
N ILE A 201 -1.15 19.99 3.27
CA ILE A 201 -0.18 21.05 2.93
C ILE A 201 0.45 21.64 4.22
N GLU A 202 -0.37 21.95 5.22
CA GLU A 202 0.11 22.50 6.51
C GLU A 202 1.08 21.56 7.22
N GLN A 203 0.88 20.25 7.10
CA GLN A 203 1.72 19.22 7.72
C GLN A 203 3.03 18.93 6.98
N ASN A 204 3.14 19.36 5.72
CA ASN A 204 4.28 19.05 4.86
C ASN A 204 4.97 20.32 4.33
N LEU A 205 5.03 21.39 5.13
CA LEU A 205 5.61 22.67 4.69
C LEU A 205 7.08 22.55 4.28
N GLU A 206 7.90 21.83 5.04
CA GLU A 206 9.33 21.69 4.75
C GLU A 206 9.61 21.10 3.37
N PRO A 207 9.10 19.90 3.00
CA PRO A 207 9.30 19.35 1.66
C PRO A 207 8.68 20.22 0.57
N LEU A 208 7.55 20.87 0.81
CA LEU A 208 6.88 21.72 -0.17
C LEU A 208 7.61 23.04 -0.44
N GLN A 209 8.33 23.59 0.54
CA GLN A 209 9.14 24.80 0.39
C GLN A 209 10.45 24.58 -0.36
N ARG A 210 10.92 23.32 -0.44
CA ARG A 210 12.24 22.97 -0.92
C ARG A 210 12.47 23.32 -2.39
N TYR A 211 11.45 23.17 -3.22
CA TYR A 211 11.54 23.33 -4.68
C TYR A 211 10.63 24.46 -5.14
N PRO A 212 11.16 25.42 -5.92
CA PRO A 212 10.42 26.64 -6.29
C PRO A 212 9.08 26.38 -6.98
N GLN A 213 8.98 25.39 -7.87
CA GLN A 213 7.72 25.09 -8.56
C GLN A 213 6.65 24.56 -7.60
N THR A 214 7.04 23.68 -6.70
CA THR A 214 6.16 23.10 -5.68
C THR A 214 5.70 24.16 -4.68
N ALA A 215 6.66 24.99 -4.22
CA ALA A 215 6.36 26.10 -3.32
C ALA A 215 5.39 27.10 -3.96
N ALA A 216 5.62 27.50 -5.21
CA ALA A 216 4.75 28.44 -5.91
C ALA A 216 3.31 27.90 -6.09
N TYR A 217 3.13 26.59 -6.20
CA TYR A 217 1.81 26.00 -6.38
C TYR A 217 1.05 25.77 -5.08
N PHE A 218 1.70 25.23 -4.04
CA PHE A 218 1.05 24.87 -2.77
C PHE A 218 1.16 25.95 -1.69
N LEU A 219 2.12 26.85 -1.80
CA LEU A 219 2.44 27.90 -0.83
C LEU A 219 2.50 29.28 -1.50
N PRO A 220 1.45 29.75 -2.18
CA PRO A 220 1.45 31.07 -2.79
C PRO A 220 1.73 32.13 -1.74
N ASP A 221 2.63 33.09 -2.08
CA ASP A 221 3.12 34.12 -1.14
C ASP A 221 3.74 33.55 0.17
N GLY A 222 4.27 32.33 0.09
CA GLY A 222 4.88 31.62 1.23
C GLY A 222 3.90 31.10 2.28
N LYS A 223 2.59 31.06 1.97
CA LYS A 223 1.53 30.60 2.87
C LYS A 223 0.84 29.34 2.34
N PRO A 224 0.50 28.37 3.21
CA PRO A 224 -0.23 27.19 2.80
C PRO A 224 -1.61 27.55 2.24
N LEU A 225 -2.05 26.83 1.19
CA LEU A 225 -3.38 26.98 0.63
C LEU A 225 -4.44 26.59 1.69
N ALA A 226 -5.38 27.48 1.92
CA ALA A 226 -6.50 27.24 2.84
C ALA A 226 -7.60 26.43 2.16
N ALA A 227 -8.35 25.65 2.95
CA ALA A 227 -9.57 24.99 2.49
C ALA A 227 -10.57 26.02 1.95
N GLY A 228 -11.26 25.68 0.87
CA GLY A 228 -12.18 26.60 0.18
C GLY A 228 -11.54 27.51 -0.88
N THR A 229 -10.20 27.57 -0.95
CA THR A 229 -9.50 28.29 -2.03
C THR A 229 -9.77 27.64 -3.38
N VAL A 230 -10.02 28.45 -4.41
CA VAL A 230 -10.11 27.95 -5.79
C VAL A 230 -8.70 27.87 -6.38
N LEU A 231 -8.25 26.66 -6.67
CA LEU A 231 -6.93 26.37 -7.20
C LEU A 231 -7.00 25.99 -8.67
N LYS A 232 -6.16 26.60 -9.49
CA LYS A 232 -6.00 26.30 -10.91
C LYS A 232 -4.63 25.66 -11.17
N ASN A 233 -4.58 24.78 -12.17
CA ASN A 233 -3.31 24.18 -12.61
C ASN A 233 -3.24 24.11 -14.14
N PRO A 234 -2.97 25.24 -14.83
CA PRO A 234 -2.93 25.27 -16.28
C PRO A 234 -1.79 24.42 -16.88
N GLU A 235 -0.72 24.18 -16.12
CA GLU A 235 0.36 23.30 -16.56
C GLU A 235 -0.08 21.83 -16.57
N PHE A 236 -0.81 21.38 -15.55
CA PHE A 236 -1.45 20.08 -15.52
C PHE A 236 -2.44 19.92 -16.69
N ALA A 237 -3.28 20.94 -16.93
CA ALA A 237 -4.21 20.92 -18.06
C ALA A 237 -3.51 20.72 -19.40
N ARG A 238 -2.39 21.42 -19.64
CA ARG A 238 -1.56 21.23 -20.86
C ARG A 238 -1.03 19.80 -20.97
N SER A 239 -0.54 19.25 -19.86
CA SER A 239 -0.02 17.88 -19.81
C SER A 239 -1.09 16.84 -20.11
N VAL A 240 -2.28 17.01 -19.56
CA VAL A 240 -3.41 16.09 -19.78
C VAL A 240 -3.98 16.26 -21.20
N ARG A 241 -4.01 17.47 -21.79
CA ARG A 241 -4.35 17.66 -23.21
C ARG A 241 -3.39 16.89 -24.12
N LEU A 242 -2.09 16.99 -23.84
CA LEU A 242 -1.09 16.28 -24.62
C LEU A 242 -1.26 14.75 -24.51
N LEU A 243 -1.62 14.26 -23.32
CA LEU A 243 -1.98 12.85 -23.10
C LEU A 243 -3.24 12.47 -23.90
N ALA A 244 -4.28 13.32 -23.90
CA ALA A 244 -5.52 13.11 -24.65
C ALA A 244 -5.29 13.09 -26.18
N GLU A 245 -4.40 13.92 -26.69
CA GLU A 245 -4.14 14.06 -28.12
C GLU A 245 -3.13 13.05 -28.67
N LYS A 246 -2.10 12.71 -27.90
CA LYS A 246 -0.92 11.95 -28.35
C LYS A 246 -0.70 10.62 -27.61
N GLY A 247 -1.60 10.27 -26.68
CA GLY A 247 -1.36 9.12 -25.79
C GLY A 247 -0.19 9.34 -24.84
N SER A 248 0.35 8.28 -24.29
CA SER A 248 1.41 8.33 -23.27
C SER A 248 2.81 8.65 -23.80
N ALA A 249 3.03 8.60 -25.13
CA ALA A 249 4.35 8.77 -25.73
C ALA A 249 5.09 10.06 -25.33
N PRO A 250 4.45 11.27 -25.27
CA PRO A 250 5.13 12.49 -24.84
C PRO A 250 5.66 12.44 -23.40
N PHE A 251 4.99 11.67 -22.52
CA PHE A 251 5.42 11.48 -21.15
C PHE A 251 6.72 10.67 -21.05
N TYR A 252 6.92 9.69 -21.93
CA TYR A 252 8.07 8.77 -21.86
C TYR A 252 9.21 9.11 -22.83
N GLN A 253 8.96 9.89 -23.88
CA GLN A 253 9.95 10.13 -24.96
C GLN A 253 10.06 11.59 -25.41
N GLY A 254 9.12 12.46 -24.98
CA GLY A 254 9.05 13.84 -25.43
C GLY A 254 9.56 14.87 -24.42
N MET A 255 9.03 16.09 -24.54
CA MET A 255 9.37 17.22 -23.67
C MET A 255 9.02 16.92 -22.20
N GLN A 256 7.89 16.25 -21.93
CA GLN A 256 7.52 15.89 -20.56
C GLN A 256 8.56 14.95 -19.92
N ALA A 257 9.06 13.96 -20.68
CA ALA A 257 10.16 13.10 -20.24
C ALA A 257 11.42 13.89 -19.88
N GLN A 258 11.82 14.83 -20.74
CA GLN A 258 12.99 15.69 -20.50
C GLN A 258 12.82 16.54 -19.23
N ASN A 259 11.63 17.07 -18.99
CA ASN A 259 11.34 17.85 -17.78
C ASN A 259 11.42 16.98 -16.51
N ILE A 260 10.91 15.73 -16.56
CA ILE A 260 11.04 14.77 -15.46
C ILE A 260 12.53 14.49 -15.18
N VAL A 261 13.31 14.14 -16.20
CA VAL A 261 14.75 13.87 -16.05
C VAL A 261 15.46 15.08 -15.44
N ARG A 262 15.17 16.29 -15.94
CA ARG A 262 15.77 17.55 -15.44
C ARG A 262 15.40 17.79 -13.97
N ALA A 263 14.14 17.63 -13.59
CA ALA A 263 13.71 17.81 -12.20
C ALA A 263 14.40 16.82 -11.26
N VAL A 264 14.47 15.55 -11.66
CA VAL A 264 15.05 14.47 -10.83
C VAL A 264 16.58 14.60 -10.72
N THR A 265 17.29 14.80 -11.83
CA THR A 265 18.77 14.86 -11.83
C THR A 265 19.31 16.20 -11.35
N GLY A 266 18.51 17.27 -11.44
CA GLY A 266 18.84 18.63 -10.97
C GLY A 266 18.35 18.94 -9.55
N ALA A 267 17.78 17.97 -8.84
CA ALA A 267 17.31 18.19 -7.47
C ALA A 267 18.45 18.57 -6.54
N VAL A 268 18.33 19.74 -5.90
CA VAL A 268 19.37 20.28 -4.99
C VAL A 268 19.50 19.34 -3.78
N ASP A 269 20.74 19.04 -3.40
CA ASP A 269 21.17 18.21 -2.25
C ASP A 269 20.80 16.71 -2.33
N ASN A 270 19.86 16.29 -3.20
CA ASN A 270 19.45 14.89 -3.30
C ASN A 270 19.07 14.51 -4.74
N PRO A 271 19.99 14.63 -5.72
CA PRO A 271 19.70 14.31 -7.12
C PRO A 271 19.46 12.80 -7.32
N GLY A 272 18.58 12.48 -8.27
CA GLY A 272 18.29 11.11 -8.70
C GLY A 272 19.04 10.71 -9.98
N LYS A 273 18.73 9.50 -10.45
CA LYS A 273 19.46 8.88 -11.57
C LYS A 273 18.57 8.49 -12.76
N ILE A 274 17.31 8.94 -12.81
CA ILE A 274 16.41 8.66 -13.94
C ILE A 274 17.01 9.23 -15.24
N SER A 275 17.02 8.41 -16.29
CA SER A 275 17.43 8.80 -17.63
C SER A 275 16.27 8.74 -18.64
N MET A 276 16.45 9.36 -19.79
CA MET A 276 15.51 9.23 -20.92
C MET A 276 15.34 7.77 -21.37
N ALA A 277 16.37 6.94 -21.23
CA ALA A 277 16.29 5.53 -21.55
C ALA A 277 15.42 4.75 -20.56
N ASP A 278 15.49 5.07 -19.28
CA ASP A 278 14.63 4.47 -18.26
C ASP A 278 13.15 4.76 -18.53
N LEU A 279 12.82 6.01 -18.83
CA LEU A 279 11.45 6.40 -19.19
C LEU A 279 10.99 5.68 -20.46
N LYS A 280 11.77 5.74 -21.55
CA LYS A 280 11.42 5.13 -22.85
C LYS A 280 11.16 3.64 -22.76
N ASN A 281 11.90 2.93 -21.91
CA ASN A 281 11.84 1.48 -21.78
C ASN A 281 10.83 0.99 -20.73
N TYR A 282 10.11 1.90 -20.06
CA TYR A 282 9.10 1.52 -19.07
C TYR A 282 7.94 0.75 -19.72
N GLN A 283 7.51 -0.32 -19.05
CA GLN A 283 6.38 -1.13 -19.49
C GLN A 283 5.49 -1.53 -18.30
N VAL A 284 4.20 -1.53 -18.54
CA VAL A 284 3.22 -2.16 -17.66
C VAL A 284 3.29 -3.68 -17.82
N ILE A 285 3.22 -4.42 -16.73
CA ILE A 285 3.27 -5.88 -16.76
C ILE A 285 1.88 -6.45 -16.45
N GLU A 286 1.33 -7.22 -17.37
CA GLU A 286 0.17 -8.06 -17.06
C GLU A 286 0.62 -9.26 -16.22
N ARG A 287 -0.02 -9.45 -15.06
CA ARG A 287 0.28 -10.57 -14.16
C ARG A 287 -0.97 -11.42 -13.92
N LYS A 288 -0.77 -12.67 -13.57
CA LYS A 288 -1.87 -13.53 -13.09
C LYS A 288 -2.26 -13.06 -11.68
N PRO A 289 -3.56 -12.97 -11.37
CA PRO A 289 -4.00 -12.67 -10.02
C PRO A 289 -3.55 -13.74 -9.04
N VAL A 290 -3.30 -13.34 -7.79
CA VAL A 290 -3.15 -14.25 -6.66
C VAL A 290 -4.50 -14.35 -5.99
N CYS A 291 -5.05 -15.56 -5.92
CA CYS A 291 -6.34 -15.86 -5.32
C CYS A 291 -6.15 -16.83 -4.14
N ALA A 292 -6.77 -16.55 -3.02
CA ALA A 292 -6.78 -17.39 -1.84
C ALA A 292 -8.23 -17.71 -1.44
N PRO A 293 -8.55 -18.97 -1.08
CA PRO A 293 -9.89 -19.34 -0.64
C PRO A 293 -10.18 -18.77 0.75
N TYR A 294 -11.38 -18.25 0.96
CA TYR A 294 -11.90 -17.84 2.25
C TYR A 294 -13.40 -18.05 2.35
N ARG A 295 -13.84 -18.99 3.21
CA ARG A 295 -15.22 -19.50 3.27
C ARG A 295 -15.64 -20.04 1.89
N GLU A 296 -16.79 -19.56 1.38
CA GLU A 296 -17.26 -19.87 0.03
C GLU A 296 -16.76 -18.91 -1.06
N TYR A 297 -15.78 -18.06 -0.75
CA TYR A 297 -15.23 -17.05 -1.65
C TYR A 297 -13.79 -17.35 -2.05
N GLU A 298 -13.36 -16.72 -3.14
CA GLU A 298 -11.95 -16.56 -3.51
C GLU A 298 -11.58 -15.08 -3.44
N VAL A 299 -10.61 -14.74 -2.61
CA VAL A 299 -10.09 -13.36 -2.47
C VAL A 299 -8.92 -13.20 -3.40
N CYS A 300 -9.09 -12.41 -4.45
CA CYS A 300 -8.15 -12.25 -5.55
C CYS A 300 -7.58 -10.83 -5.60
N GLY A 301 -6.28 -10.70 -5.86
CA GLY A 301 -5.63 -9.40 -5.98
C GLY A 301 -4.28 -9.46 -6.69
N MET A 302 -3.52 -8.38 -6.59
CA MET A 302 -2.18 -8.28 -7.15
C MET A 302 -1.17 -9.06 -6.31
N GLY A 303 -0.42 -9.94 -6.96
CA GLY A 303 0.75 -10.61 -6.38
C GLY A 303 2.01 -9.75 -6.42
N ALA A 304 3.14 -10.35 -6.08
CA ALA A 304 4.43 -9.66 -6.09
C ALA A 304 4.70 -8.87 -7.41
N PRO A 305 5.24 -7.65 -7.32
CA PRO A 305 5.92 -7.02 -6.19
C PRO A 305 4.96 -6.49 -5.11
N SER A 306 3.63 -6.51 -5.30
CA SER A 306 2.73 -6.26 -4.17
C SER A 306 2.70 -7.46 -3.22
N SER A 307 2.75 -7.16 -1.92
CA SER A 307 2.48 -8.12 -0.87
C SER A 307 0.98 -8.24 -0.53
N GLY A 308 0.14 -7.37 -1.11
CA GLY A 308 -1.25 -7.21 -0.72
C GLY A 308 -2.05 -8.51 -0.76
N ALA A 309 -2.19 -9.14 -1.92
CA ALA A 309 -2.96 -10.38 -2.04
C ALA A 309 -2.29 -11.57 -1.33
N ILE A 310 -0.97 -11.58 -1.23
CA ILE A 310 -0.23 -12.63 -0.51
C ILE A 310 -0.55 -12.54 0.99
N ALA A 311 -0.33 -11.38 1.60
CA ALA A 311 -0.57 -11.19 3.03
C ALA A 311 -2.05 -11.31 3.39
N LEU A 312 -2.97 -10.82 2.55
CA LEU A 312 -4.41 -11.08 2.73
C LEU A 312 -4.73 -12.58 2.67
N GLY A 313 -4.13 -13.30 1.72
CA GLY A 313 -4.28 -14.76 1.59
C GLY A 313 -3.77 -15.50 2.82
N GLU A 314 -2.66 -15.06 3.41
CA GLU A 314 -2.13 -15.64 4.66
C GLU A 314 -3.03 -15.32 5.86
N ILE A 315 -3.43 -14.04 6.05
CA ILE A 315 -4.32 -13.64 7.14
C ILE A 315 -5.62 -14.42 7.09
N LEU A 316 -6.31 -14.37 5.95
CA LEU A 316 -7.60 -15.05 5.77
C LEU A 316 -7.44 -16.56 5.82
N GLY A 317 -6.34 -17.12 5.28
CA GLY A 317 -6.04 -18.55 5.32
C GLY A 317 -5.78 -19.07 6.75
N VAL A 318 -5.21 -18.26 7.64
CA VAL A 318 -5.14 -18.56 9.09
C VAL A 318 -6.55 -18.51 9.70
N LEU A 319 -7.30 -17.42 9.44
CA LEU A 319 -8.66 -17.22 9.95
C LEU A 319 -9.67 -18.25 9.42
N GLN A 320 -9.41 -18.86 8.27
CA GLN A 320 -10.20 -19.97 7.71
C GLN A 320 -10.37 -21.12 8.71
N ASN A 321 -9.42 -21.30 9.62
CA ASN A 321 -9.40 -22.36 10.63
C ASN A 321 -10.09 -21.98 11.95
N GLN A 322 -10.74 -20.81 12.00
CA GLN A 322 -11.47 -20.32 13.19
C GLN A 322 -12.88 -19.87 12.80
N ASP A 323 -13.85 -20.18 13.64
CA ASP A 323 -15.22 -19.68 13.46
C ASP A 323 -15.30 -18.20 13.92
N MET A 324 -14.92 -17.29 13.02
CA MET A 324 -14.96 -15.85 13.27
C MET A 324 -16.39 -15.33 13.40
N LYS A 325 -17.36 -15.99 12.74
CA LYS A 325 -18.78 -15.65 12.84
C LYS A 325 -19.32 -15.88 14.25
N ALA A 326 -19.01 -17.02 14.85
CA ALA A 326 -19.43 -17.33 16.21
C ALA A 326 -18.74 -16.43 17.25
N LEU A 327 -17.49 -16.00 17.02
CA LEU A 327 -16.81 -15.04 17.90
C LEU A 327 -17.45 -13.66 17.84
N GLY A 328 -17.76 -13.15 16.67
CA GLY A 328 -18.33 -11.82 16.49
C GLY A 328 -17.33 -10.67 16.65
N ALA A 329 -17.73 -9.46 16.22
CA ALA A 329 -16.88 -8.26 16.20
C ALA A 329 -16.54 -7.70 17.60
N GLU A 330 -17.43 -7.89 18.58
CA GLU A 330 -17.23 -7.35 19.93
C GLU A 330 -16.30 -8.19 20.79
N ASN A 331 -16.09 -9.45 20.44
CA ASN A 331 -15.23 -10.36 21.18
C ASN A 331 -13.75 -10.00 20.97
N ILE A 332 -13.01 -9.76 22.05
CA ILE A 332 -11.59 -9.41 22.00
C ILE A 332 -10.74 -10.52 21.35
N HIS A 333 -11.16 -11.77 21.45
CA HIS A 333 -10.46 -12.90 20.82
C HIS A 333 -10.56 -12.87 19.28
N SER A 334 -11.60 -12.25 18.69
CA SER A 334 -11.64 -12.01 17.24
C SER A 334 -10.45 -11.14 16.82
N TRP A 335 -10.19 -10.09 17.56
CA TRP A 335 -9.08 -9.15 17.29
C TRP A 335 -7.72 -9.77 17.61
N ARG A 336 -7.65 -10.65 18.61
CA ARG A 336 -6.45 -11.47 18.83
C ARG A 336 -6.13 -12.34 17.62
N TRP A 337 -7.11 -13.06 17.08
CA TRP A 337 -6.93 -13.90 15.88
C TRP A 337 -6.49 -13.09 14.67
N ILE A 338 -7.15 -11.96 14.40
CA ILE A 338 -6.79 -11.05 13.30
C ILE A 338 -5.38 -10.49 13.51
N GLY A 339 -5.07 -10.07 14.72
CA GLY A 339 -3.76 -9.49 15.06
C GLY A 339 -2.60 -10.47 14.88
N ASP A 340 -2.71 -11.68 15.41
CA ASP A 340 -1.64 -12.69 15.29
C ASP A 340 -1.53 -13.25 13.87
N ALA A 341 -2.65 -13.44 13.15
CA ALA A 341 -2.63 -13.79 11.74
C ALA A 341 -1.91 -12.74 10.89
N SER A 342 -2.18 -11.47 11.18
CA SER A 342 -1.51 -10.35 10.50
C SER A 342 -0.01 -10.32 10.80
N ARG A 343 0.40 -10.53 12.05
CA ARG A 343 1.83 -10.60 12.44
C ARG A 343 2.57 -11.73 11.71
N ILE A 344 1.93 -12.90 11.54
CA ILE A 344 2.50 -14.02 10.77
C ILE A 344 2.72 -13.59 9.31
N ALA A 345 1.70 -13.02 8.67
CA ALA A 345 1.79 -12.58 7.28
C ALA A 345 2.87 -11.49 7.08
N PHE A 346 2.99 -10.54 8.01
CA PHE A 346 4.02 -9.50 7.93
C PHE A 346 5.43 -10.04 8.17
N ALA A 347 5.60 -11.05 9.04
CA ALA A 347 6.89 -11.71 9.21
C ALA A 347 7.35 -12.37 7.91
N ASP A 348 6.49 -13.13 7.25
CA ASP A 348 6.80 -13.78 5.97
C ASP A 348 7.06 -12.76 4.85
N ARG A 349 6.21 -11.74 4.76
CA ARG A 349 6.32 -10.65 3.80
C ARG A 349 7.70 -9.99 3.83
N ASP A 350 8.20 -9.67 5.02
CA ASP A 350 9.43 -8.91 5.18
C ASP A 350 10.68 -9.71 4.77
N TYR A 351 10.59 -11.03 4.78
CA TYR A 351 11.67 -11.91 4.32
C TYR A 351 11.57 -12.27 2.83
N TYR A 352 10.36 -12.48 2.29
CA TYR A 352 10.21 -13.18 1.01
C TYR A 352 9.65 -12.34 -0.12
N VAL A 353 8.95 -11.23 0.15
CA VAL A 353 8.28 -10.49 -0.92
C VAL A 353 9.17 -9.39 -1.49
N GLY A 354 9.36 -9.45 -2.81
CA GLY A 354 10.06 -8.49 -3.64
C GLY A 354 9.62 -8.66 -5.10
N ASP A 355 10.30 -7.99 -6.03
CA ASP A 355 9.99 -8.11 -7.46
C ASP A 355 10.31 -9.53 -7.98
N PRO A 356 9.32 -10.28 -8.48
CA PRO A 356 9.51 -11.66 -8.92
C PRO A 356 10.40 -11.81 -10.17
N ALA A 357 10.73 -10.72 -10.85
CA ALA A 357 11.74 -10.73 -11.92
C ALA A 357 13.18 -10.84 -11.38
N PHE A 358 13.40 -10.56 -10.10
CA PHE A 358 14.71 -10.53 -9.46
C PHE A 358 14.86 -11.52 -8.31
N VAL A 359 13.75 -11.89 -7.63
CA VAL A 359 13.77 -12.79 -6.48
C VAL A 359 12.69 -13.85 -6.60
N ASN A 360 12.95 -15.02 -6.02
CA ASN A 360 11.92 -16.06 -5.92
C ASN A 360 10.97 -15.76 -4.76
N VAL A 361 9.72 -15.47 -5.08
CA VAL A 361 8.66 -15.26 -4.08
C VAL A 361 7.81 -16.54 -3.99
N PRO A 362 7.81 -17.26 -2.86
CA PRO A 362 7.16 -18.56 -2.72
C PRO A 362 5.64 -18.45 -2.48
N THR A 363 4.95 -17.63 -3.27
CA THR A 363 3.54 -17.24 -3.10
C THR A 363 2.61 -18.42 -2.83
N ARG A 364 2.71 -19.52 -3.61
CA ARG A 364 1.84 -20.68 -3.44
C ARG A 364 2.04 -21.38 -2.10
N ALA A 365 3.27 -21.46 -1.63
CA ALA A 365 3.59 -22.06 -0.35
C ALA A 365 3.07 -21.19 0.80
N MET A 366 3.28 -19.88 0.73
CA MET A 366 2.86 -18.90 1.75
C MET A 366 1.35 -18.94 1.98
N ILE A 367 0.52 -18.97 0.94
CA ILE A 367 -0.94 -18.99 1.05
C ILE A 367 -1.55 -20.40 1.14
N SER A 368 -0.73 -21.45 1.26
CA SER A 368 -1.23 -22.83 1.32
C SER A 368 -1.75 -23.21 2.70
N GLN A 369 -2.84 -23.98 2.76
CA GLN A 369 -3.34 -24.50 4.04
C GLN A 369 -2.36 -25.48 4.70
N ALA A 370 -1.48 -26.12 3.95
CA ALA A 370 -0.41 -26.94 4.51
C ALA A 370 0.52 -26.13 5.42
N TYR A 371 0.75 -24.86 5.10
CA TYR A 371 1.50 -23.93 5.93
C TYR A 371 0.63 -23.21 6.96
N LEU A 372 -0.54 -22.70 6.56
CA LEU A 372 -1.34 -21.78 7.39
C LEU A 372 -2.13 -22.48 8.50
N LYS A 373 -2.55 -23.75 8.28
CA LYS A 373 -3.25 -24.51 9.32
C LYS A 373 -2.40 -24.77 10.56
N PRO A 374 -1.14 -25.21 10.47
CA PRO A 374 -0.24 -25.27 11.64
C PRO A 374 -0.08 -23.92 12.35
N ARG A 375 0.02 -22.80 11.61
CA ARG A 375 0.11 -21.45 12.18
C ARG A 375 -1.16 -21.07 12.95
N ALA A 376 -2.33 -21.43 12.44
CA ALA A 376 -3.60 -21.26 13.16
C ALA A 376 -3.64 -22.08 14.46
N GLU A 377 -3.06 -23.30 14.48
CA GLU A 377 -2.96 -24.11 15.69
C GLU A 377 -2.04 -23.50 16.76
N GLU A 378 -0.98 -22.77 16.34
CA GLU A 378 -0.14 -22.00 17.28
C GLU A 378 -0.98 -20.94 18.00
N ILE A 379 -1.80 -20.17 17.26
CA ILE A 379 -2.71 -19.16 17.85
C ILE A 379 -3.74 -19.84 18.77
N ARG A 380 -4.32 -20.98 18.35
CA ARG A 380 -5.36 -21.68 19.11
C ARG A 380 -4.84 -22.20 20.45
N LYS A 381 -3.61 -22.72 20.47
CA LYS A 381 -2.97 -23.26 21.70
C LYS A 381 -2.52 -22.17 22.67
N ALA A 382 -2.33 -20.96 22.20
CA ALA A 382 -1.94 -19.83 23.02
C ALA A 382 -3.17 -19.17 23.66
N ASP A 383 -3.16 -18.93 24.96
CA ASP A 383 -4.22 -18.17 25.65
C ASP A 383 -4.06 -16.65 25.49
N LYS A 384 -2.87 -16.22 25.05
CA LYS A 384 -2.45 -14.83 24.87
C LYS A 384 -1.88 -14.60 23.48
N ALA A 385 -1.43 -13.39 23.22
CA ALA A 385 -0.64 -13.05 22.04
C ALA A 385 0.56 -13.98 21.87
N LEU A 386 0.88 -14.37 20.65
CA LEU A 386 2.10 -15.11 20.38
C LEU A 386 3.31 -14.25 20.80
N GLU A 387 4.19 -14.78 21.66
CA GLU A 387 5.36 -14.02 22.15
C GLU A 387 6.31 -13.69 21.01
N THR A 388 6.64 -14.70 20.20
CA THR A 388 7.55 -14.57 19.06
C THR A 388 6.91 -15.11 17.80
N ILE A 389 7.01 -14.35 16.73
CA ILE A 389 6.60 -14.79 15.39
C ILE A 389 7.83 -14.81 14.49
N GLN A 390 8.11 -15.98 13.96
CA GLN A 390 9.17 -16.18 12.98
C GLN A 390 8.56 -16.36 11.60
N ALA A 391 9.27 -15.89 10.59
CA ALA A 391 8.90 -16.17 9.20
C ALA A 391 8.95 -17.68 8.90
N GLY A 392 8.08 -18.12 8.01
CA GLY A 392 8.06 -19.49 7.53
C GLY A 392 9.35 -19.85 6.78
N LYS A 393 9.56 -21.16 6.55
CA LYS A 393 10.71 -21.66 5.80
C LYS A 393 10.24 -22.16 4.44
N PHE A 394 10.55 -21.42 3.37
CA PHE A 394 10.07 -21.70 2.02
C PHE A 394 11.20 -22.01 1.00
N GLY A 395 12.31 -22.52 1.44
CA GLY A 395 13.46 -22.85 0.60
C GLY A 395 14.55 -21.80 0.66
N LYS A 396 14.73 -20.97 -0.40
CA LYS A 396 15.76 -19.92 -0.38
C LYS A 396 15.49 -18.93 0.74
N GLU A 397 16.49 -18.75 1.60
CA GLU A 397 16.42 -17.81 2.70
C GLU A 397 16.95 -16.44 2.28
N TYR A 398 16.22 -15.41 2.67
CA TYR A 398 16.60 -14.01 2.57
C TYR A 398 16.80 -13.44 3.99
N ALA A 399 17.43 -12.27 4.07
CA ALA A 399 17.43 -11.50 5.30
C ALA A 399 16.17 -10.64 5.41
N GLN A 400 15.80 -10.26 6.62
CA GLN A 400 14.71 -9.32 6.85
C GLN A 400 15.07 -7.95 6.29
N GLY A 401 14.16 -7.39 5.49
CA GLY A 401 14.29 -6.05 4.94
C GLY A 401 13.73 -4.98 5.89
N MET A 402 14.49 -3.90 6.10
CA MET A 402 14.01 -2.70 6.79
C MET A 402 13.42 -1.75 5.74
N ALA A 403 12.12 -1.83 5.52
CA ALA A 403 11.39 -0.93 4.64
C ALA A 403 10.33 -0.18 5.45
N VAL A 404 10.19 1.11 5.14
CA VAL A 404 9.22 2.00 5.74
C VAL A 404 8.22 2.38 4.66
N GLU A 405 6.98 2.00 4.82
CA GLU A 405 5.89 2.37 3.91
C GLU A 405 4.96 3.34 4.64
N LEU A 406 5.04 4.61 4.27
CA LEU A 406 4.16 5.65 4.83
C LEU A 406 2.84 5.70 4.03
N PRO A 407 1.73 6.04 4.66
CA PRO A 407 0.45 6.07 3.97
C PRO A 407 0.18 7.43 3.33
N SER A 408 0.28 7.49 2.04
CA SER A 408 -0.42 8.41 1.16
C SER A 408 -0.70 7.69 -0.14
N THR A 409 -1.94 7.50 -0.48
CA THR A 409 -2.37 6.62 -1.57
C THR A 409 -3.83 6.94 -1.85
N SER A 410 -4.31 6.69 -3.04
CA SER A 410 -5.74 6.73 -3.37
C SER A 410 -6.21 5.34 -3.81
N HIS A 411 -7.50 5.06 -3.59
CA HIS A 411 -8.15 3.86 -4.08
C HIS A 411 -9.44 4.21 -4.80
N LEU A 412 -9.74 3.44 -5.85
CA LEU A 412 -10.99 3.55 -6.58
C LEU A 412 -11.54 2.19 -6.99
N VAL A 413 -12.86 2.09 -7.06
CA VAL A 413 -13.59 0.93 -7.56
C VAL A 413 -14.66 1.37 -8.54
N VAL A 414 -14.87 0.58 -9.58
CA VAL A 414 -15.87 0.84 -10.62
C VAL A 414 -16.54 -0.47 -11.02
N VAL A 415 -17.86 -0.44 -11.18
CA VAL A 415 -18.65 -1.47 -11.84
C VAL A 415 -19.43 -0.82 -12.96
N ASP A 416 -19.29 -1.29 -14.20
CA ASP A 416 -20.05 -0.78 -15.34
C ASP A 416 -21.31 -1.62 -15.61
N LYS A 417 -22.17 -1.12 -16.48
CA LYS A 417 -23.44 -1.78 -16.83
C LYS A 417 -23.26 -3.13 -17.55
N ASP A 418 -22.09 -3.37 -18.13
CA ASP A 418 -21.77 -4.63 -18.80
C ASP A 418 -21.22 -5.66 -17.80
N GLY A 419 -21.08 -5.27 -16.51
CA GLY A 419 -20.60 -6.11 -15.42
C GLY A 419 -19.09 -6.24 -15.34
N ASN A 420 -18.33 -5.37 -16.02
CA ASN A 420 -16.89 -5.29 -15.83
C ASN A 420 -16.60 -4.59 -14.50
N VAL A 421 -15.53 -5.02 -13.84
CA VAL A 421 -15.18 -4.54 -12.50
C VAL A 421 -13.72 -4.10 -12.44
N VAL A 422 -13.49 -2.93 -11.90
CA VAL A 422 -12.17 -2.35 -11.59
C VAL A 422 -12.00 -2.22 -10.08
N SER A 423 -10.87 -2.66 -9.57
CA SER A 423 -10.33 -2.29 -8.26
C SER A 423 -8.90 -1.81 -8.49
N MET A 424 -8.60 -0.55 -8.22
CA MET A 424 -7.28 0.04 -8.46
C MET A 424 -6.80 0.85 -7.26
N THR A 425 -5.58 0.58 -6.85
CA THR A 425 -4.86 1.37 -5.84
C THR A 425 -3.68 2.06 -6.52
N THR A 426 -3.55 3.36 -6.30
CA THR A 426 -2.61 4.25 -6.99
C THR A 426 -1.91 5.17 -6.00
N SER A 427 -0.63 5.44 -6.22
CA SER A 427 0.21 6.14 -5.25
C SER A 427 1.31 6.98 -5.91
N ILE A 428 1.78 7.98 -5.16
CA ILE A 428 3.10 8.59 -5.32
C ILE A 428 3.97 8.34 -4.07
N GLU A 429 3.60 7.40 -3.23
CA GLU A 429 4.10 6.91 -1.94
C GLU A 429 3.79 7.88 -0.80
N ASN A 430 4.69 8.76 -0.38
CA ASN A 430 4.50 9.70 0.73
C ASN A 430 3.62 10.90 0.34
N ALA A 431 3.09 11.61 1.32
CA ALA A 431 2.36 12.84 1.08
C ALA A 431 3.20 13.83 0.26
N PHE A 432 2.69 14.21 -0.92
CA PHE A 432 3.37 15.01 -1.95
C PHE A 432 4.61 14.36 -2.58
N GLY A 433 4.77 13.04 -2.43
CA GLY A 433 5.83 12.28 -3.07
C GLY A 433 7.23 12.76 -2.70
N SER A 434 8.08 12.93 -3.69
CA SER A 434 9.45 13.45 -3.54
C SER A 434 9.53 14.95 -3.28
N GLY A 435 8.40 15.67 -3.27
CA GLY A 435 8.35 17.13 -3.25
C GLY A 435 8.69 17.80 -4.58
N LEU A 436 9.13 17.04 -5.59
CA LEU A 436 9.43 17.56 -6.93
C LEU A 436 8.18 17.62 -7.80
N MET A 437 8.01 18.72 -8.51
CA MET A 437 7.01 18.86 -9.58
C MET A 437 7.68 18.92 -10.95
N ALA A 438 7.02 18.35 -11.95
CA ALA A 438 7.31 18.54 -13.36
C ALA A 438 5.99 18.53 -14.15
N ASN A 439 5.87 19.37 -15.16
CA ASN A 439 4.71 19.39 -16.06
C ASN A 439 3.35 19.57 -15.34
N GLY A 440 3.34 20.23 -14.17
CA GLY A 440 2.15 20.48 -13.35
C GLY A 440 1.71 19.34 -12.44
N TYR A 441 2.47 18.26 -12.30
CA TYR A 441 2.20 17.16 -11.36
C TYR A 441 3.41 16.80 -10.52
N LEU A 442 3.14 16.22 -9.35
CA LEU A 442 4.16 15.72 -8.44
C LEU A 442 4.79 14.41 -8.94
N LEU A 443 6.08 14.24 -8.63
CA LEU A 443 6.82 12.99 -8.85
C LEU A 443 6.86 12.17 -7.57
N ASN A 444 6.75 10.85 -7.72
CA ASN A 444 6.75 9.89 -6.64
C ASN A 444 8.08 9.86 -5.86
N ASN A 445 8.03 9.28 -4.67
CA ASN A 445 9.21 8.84 -3.91
C ASN A 445 9.22 7.32 -3.71
N GLU A 446 8.67 6.59 -4.66
CA GLU A 446 8.34 5.17 -4.52
C GLU A 446 9.54 4.27 -4.24
N LEU A 447 10.77 4.70 -4.61
CA LEU A 447 11.97 3.89 -4.35
C LEU A 447 12.28 3.75 -2.86
N THR A 448 11.72 4.61 -1.99
CA THR A 448 11.87 4.45 -0.53
C THR A 448 11.10 3.25 0.04
N ASP A 449 10.25 2.60 -0.76
CA ASP A 449 9.65 1.31 -0.43
C ASP A 449 10.61 0.14 -0.56
N PHE A 450 11.78 0.31 -1.18
CA PHE A 450 12.87 -0.65 -1.04
C PHE A 450 13.40 -0.68 0.39
N ALA A 451 13.94 -1.83 0.79
CA ALA A 451 14.69 -1.92 2.03
C ALA A 451 15.97 -1.07 1.94
N PHE A 452 16.25 -0.30 3.00
CA PHE A 452 17.45 0.55 3.08
C PHE A 452 18.72 -0.25 3.39
N ASN A 453 18.55 -1.49 3.90
CA ASN A 453 19.65 -2.42 4.10
C ASN A 453 19.71 -3.43 2.93
N PRO A 454 20.78 -3.46 2.12
CA PRO A 454 20.88 -4.41 1.00
C PRO A 454 21.11 -5.85 1.44
N VAL A 455 21.74 -6.01 2.62
CA VAL A 455 22.04 -7.30 3.26
C VAL A 455 21.65 -7.28 4.73
N GLY A 456 21.36 -8.45 5.29
CA GLY A 456 21.15 -8.62 6.72
C GLY A 456 22.46 -8.79 7.50
N GLU A 457 22.35 -8.88 8.82
CA GLU A 457 23.51 -9.12 9.71
C GLU A 457 24.18 -10.47 9.45
N ASP A 458 23.43 -11.44 8.93
CA ASP A 458 23.92 -12.77 8.54
C ASP A 458 24.56 -12.80 7.14
N GLY A 459 24.69 -11.66 6.48
CA GLY A 459 25.24 -11.51 5.15
C GLY A 459 24.32 -11.98 4.01
N LYS A 460 23.10 -12.42 4.31
CA LYS A 460 22.11 -12.78 3.28
C LYS A 460 21.54 -11.54 2.61
N THR A 461 21.22 -11.67 1.34
CA THR A 461 20.57 -10.60 0.56
C THR A 461 19.13 -10.37 1.06
N VAL A 462 18.71 -9.12 1.08
CA VAL A 462 17.32 -8.75 1.34
C VAL A 462 16.51 -8.87 0.04
N ALA A 463 15.38 -9.57 0.09
CA ALA A 463 14.53 -9.78 -1.11
C ALA A 463 14.09 -8.46 -1.74
N ASN A 464 13.74 -7.46 -0.92
CA ASN A 464 13.32 -6.13 -1.34
C ASN A 464 14.48 -5.10 -1.39
N SER A 465 15.73 -5.53 -1.64
CA SER A 465 16.86 -4.62 -1.85
C SER A 465 16.79 -3.93 -3.21
N VAL A 466 17.42 -2.76 -3.33
CA VAL A 466 17.48 -1.99 -4.59
C VAL A 466 18.33 -2.72 -5.64
N VAL A 467 17.80 -2.79 -6.86
CA VAL A 467 18.53 -3.21 -8.06
C VAL A 467 18.02 -2.36 -9.24
N GLY A 468 18.91 -1.95 -10.14
CA GLY A 468 18.53 -1.18 -11.33
C GLY A 468 17.49 -1.89 -12.19
N GLY A 469 16.36 -1.23 -12.44
CA GLY A 469 15.21 -1.75 -13.18
C GLY A 469 14.23 -2.58 -12.35
N LYS A 470 14.49 -2.82 -11.08
CA LYS A 470 13.63 -3.54 -10.15
C LYS A 470 12.49 -2.65 -9.66
N ARG A 471 11.35 -3.26 -9.34
CA ARG A 471 10.19 -2.62 -8.71
C ARG A 471 10.25 -2.80 -7.19
N PRO A 472 10.03 -1.75 -6.40
CA PRO A 472 9.97 -1.89 -4.94
C PRO A 472 8.73 -2.68 -4.53
N ARG A 473 8.84 -3.41 -3.42
CA ARG A 473 7.70 -4.04 -2.77
C ARG A 473 6.61 -3.00 -2.49
N SER A 474 5.36 -3.44 -2.47
CA SER A 474 4.21 -2.63 -2.12
C SER A 474 3.27 -3.36 -1.17
N SER A 475 2.50 -2.60 -0.40
CA SER A 475 1.35 -3.11 0.38
C SER A 475 0.00 -2.75 -0.24
N MET A 476 -0.03 -2.10 -1.39
CA MET A 476 -1.27 -1.82 -2.10
C MET A 476 -2.02 -3.11 -2.41
N ALA A 477 -3.28 -3.20 -2.00
CA ALA A 477 -4.08 -4.42 -2.03
C ALA A 477 -5.43 -4.21 -2.73
N PRO A 478 -5.44 -3.78 -4.01
CA PRO A 478 -6.69 -3.79 -4.76
C PRO A 478 -7.20 -5.22 -4.87
N THR A 479 -8.47 -5.44 -4.49
CA THR A 479 -9.04 -6.76 -4.30
C THR A 479 -10.36 -6.90 -5.04
N ILE A 480 -10.57 -8.02 -5.69
CA ILE A 480 -11.88 -8.49 -6.17
C ILE A 480 -12.14 -9.85 -5.53
N VAL A 481 -13.19 -9.92 -4.72
CA VAL A 481 -13.68 -11.17 -4.14
C VAL A 481 -14.59 -11.84 -5.16
N MET A 482 -14.33 -13.11 -5.45
CA MET A 482 -15.10 -13.92 -6.38
C MET A 482 -15.99 -14.90 -5.62
N LYS A 483 -17.19 -15.14 -6.14
CA LYS A 483 -18.11 -16.20 -5.69
C LYS A 483 -18.67 -16.92 -6.91
N ASP A 484 -18.60 -18.23 -6.93
CA ASP A 484 -19.11 -19.06 -8.03
C ASP A 484 -18.59 -18.61 -9.41
N GLY A 485 -17.29 -18.22 -9.46
CA GLY A 485 -16.62 -17.76 -10.68
C GLY A 485 -17.04 -16.37 -11.18
N LYS A 486 -17.71 -15.56 -10.35
CA LYS A 486 -18.16 -14.19 -10.67
C LYS A 486 -17.70 -13.20 -9.60
N PRO A 487 -17.48 -11.91 -9.94
CA PRO A 487 -17.20 -10.91 -8.95
C PRO A 487 -18.37 -10.75 -7.96
N TYR A 488 -18.03 -10.71 -6.70
CA TYR A 488 -18.97 -10.48 -5.60
C TYR A 488 -18.73 -9.14 -4.91
N LEU A 489 -17.45 -8.77 -4.69
CA LEU A 489 -17.08 -7.54 -4.03
C LEU A 489 -15.77 -7.01 -4.63
N ALA A 490 -15.73 -5.74 -4.99
CA ALA A 490 -14.50 -5.01 -5.27
C ALA A 490 -14.19 -4.07 -4.10
N VAL A 491 -12.96 -4.11 -3.58
CA VAL A 491 -12.57 -3.35 -2.38
C VAL A 491 -11.09 -3.06 -2.36
N GLY A 492 -10.69 -1.99 -1.70
CA GLY A 492 -9.32 -1.67 -1.38
C GLY A 492 -9.24 -0.39 -0.55
N SER A 493 -8.04 0.01 -0.18
CA SER A 493 -7.78 1.16 0.68
C SER A 493 -6.44 1.82 0.35
N PRO A 494 -6.27 3.12 0.56
CA PRO A 494 -5.00 3.73 0.84
C PRO A 494 -4.53 3.41 2.27
N GLY A 495 -3.25 3.71 2.59
CA GLY A 495 -2.76 3.61 3.98
C GLY A 495 -1.38 2.99 4.18
N GLY A 496 -0.50 2.94 3.17
CA GLY A 496 0.83 2.31 3.27
C GLY A 496 0.71 0.84 3.70
N SER A 497 1.58 0.38 4.58
CA SER A 497 1.53 -1.01 5.05
C SER A 497 0.26 -1.37 5.84
N ARG A 498 -0.50 -0.38 6.34
CA ARG A 498 -1.80 -0.59 7.02
C ARG A 498 -2.93 -1.00 6.07
N ILE A 499 -2.79 -0.77 4.77
CA ILE A 499 -3.76 -1.14 3.72
C ILE A 499 -4.23 -2.60 3.90
N ILE A 500 -3.29 -3.52 4.10
CA ILE A 500 -3.57 -4.95 4.25
C ILE A 500 -4.53 -5.20 5.41
N GLY A 501 -4.27 -4.57 6.56
CA GLY A 501 -5.13 -4.69 7.74
C GLY A 501 -6.50 -4.04 7.56
N PHE A 502 -6.59 -2.89 6.88
CA PHE A 502 -7.86 -2.22 6.58
C PHE A 502 -8.75 -3.09 5.68
N VAL A 503 -8.16 -3.68 4.64
CA VAL A 503 -8.90 -4.59 3.73
C VAL A 503 -9.28 -5.88 4.46
N ALA A 504 -8.36 -6.51 5.21
CA ALA A 504 -8.64 -7.73 5.98
C ALA A 504 -9.78 -7.53 6.98
N LYS A 505 -9.76 -6.44 7.77
CA LYS A 505 -10.85 -6.07 8.69
C LYS A 505 -12.19 -5.97 7.96
N THR A 506 -12.20 -5.26 6.82
CA THR A 506 -13.43 -5.03 6.06
C THR A 506 -13.98 -6.35 5.50
N LEU A 507 -13.12 -7.23 5.00
CA LEU A 507 -13.51 -8.55 4.50
C LEU A 507 -14.09 -9.44 5.61
N VAL A 508 -13.44 -9.51 6.77
CA VAL A 508 -13.95 -10.27 7.92
C VAL A 508 -15.27 -9.70 8.40
N ALA A 509 -15.39 -8.38 8.52
CA ALA A 509 -16.63 -7.74 8.95
C ALA A 509 -17.80 -8.01 8.00
N HIS A 510 -17.55 -7.99 6.70
CA HIS A 510 -18.58 -8.25 5.70
C HIS A 510 -18.91 -9.75 5.57
N ILE A 511 -17.89 -10.61 5.44
CA ILE A 511 -18.07 -12.03 5.15
C ILE A 511 -18.48 -12.85 6.39
N ASP A 512 -17.77 -12.67 7.51
CA ASP A 512 -18.01 -13.47 8.72
C ASP A 512 -19.08 -12.84 9.62
N TRP A 513 -19.02 -11.52 9.83
CA TRP A 513 -19.94 -10.86 10.77
C TRP A 513 -21.22 -10.35 10.10
N GLY A 514 -21.35 -10.52 8.78
CA GLY A 514 -22.58 -10.21 8.03
C GLY A 514 -22.94 -8.72 7.97
N MET A 515 -21.97 -7.83 8.18
CA MET A 515 -22.18 -6.39 8.07
C MET A 515 -22.36 -5.98 6.61
N ASP A 516 -23.26 -5.05 6.32
CA ASP A 516 -23.27 -4.42 5.00
C ASP A 516 -21.94 -3.69 4.75
N ILE A 517 -21.63 -3.43 3.47
CA ILE A 517 -20.31 -2.92 3.09
C ILE A 517 -20.00 -1.56 3.73
N GLN A 518 -20.97 -0.66 3.90
CA GLN A 518 -20.73 0.62 4.55
C GLN A 518 -20.43 0.45 6.04
N THR A 519 -21.20 -0.39 6.73
CA THR A 519 -20.97 -0.73 8.15
C THR A 519 -19.61 -1.38 8.35
N ALA A 520 -19.23 -2.34 7.48
CA ALA A 520 -17.93 -3.01 7.52
C ALA A 520 -16.75 -2.04 7.32
N ILE A 521 -16.89 -1.08 6.40
CA ILE A 521 -15.91 -0.02 6.16
C ILE A 521 -15.81 0.91 7.38
N SER A 522 -16.94 1.32 7.94
CA SER A 522 -17.03 2.27 9.05
C SER A 522 -16.57 1.71 10.39
N LEU A 523 -16.50 0.37 10.52
CA LEU A 523 -16.02 -0.28 11.75
C LEU A 523 -14.63 0.28 12.16
N PRO A 524 -14.42 0.64 13.44
CA PRO A 524 -13.16 1.15 13.92
C PRO A 524 -11.95 0.28 13.55
N ASN A 525 -10.85 0.91 13.24
CA ASN A 525 -9.63 0.20 12.84
C ASN A 525 -8.86 -0.32 14.04
N MET A 526 -8.46 -1.57 13.97
CA MET A 526 -7.59 -2.25 14.92
C MET A 526 -6.63 -3.15 14.14
N LEU A 527 -5.34 -2.88 14.19
CA LEU A 527 -4.33 -3.48 13.31
C LEU A 527 -3.10 -3.94 14.09
N ASN A 528 -2.49 -5.03 13.64
CA ASN A 528 -1.18 -5.43 14.14
C ASN A 528 -0.26 -5.87 12.99
N ARG A 529 0.83 -5.12 12.77
CA ARG A 529 1.82 -5.38 11.73
C ARG A 529 3.13 -5.95 12.28
N GLY A 530 3.25 -6.11 13.60
CA GLY A 530 4.51 -6.55 14.21
C GLY A 530 4.51 -6.40 15.73
N SER A 531 5.29 -5.46 16.25
CA SER A 531 5.51 -5.32 17.70
C SER A 531 4.38 -4.61 18.45
N GLN A 532 3.56 -3.82 17.77
CA GLN A 532 2.51 -3.01 18.39
C GLN A 532 1.15 -3.30 17.77
N TYR A 533 0.13 -3.35 18.62
CA TYR A 533 -1.26 -3.38 18.21
C TYR A 533 -1.79 -1.94 18.13
N GLU A 534 -2.04 -1.47 16.93
CA GLU A 534 -2.53 -0.11 16.67
C GLU A 534 -4.06 -0.09 16.78
N ILE A 535 -4.60 0.85 17.54
CA ILE A 535 -6.05 1.04 17.75
C ILE A 535 -6.42 2.46 17.39
N GLU A 536 -7.53 2.62 16.70
CA GLU A 536 -8.04 3.91 16.27
C GLU A 536 -8.50 4.77 17.45
N ASP A 537 -7.90 5.96 17.57
CA ASP A 537 -8.26 6.97 18.57
C ASP A 537 -9.67 7.55 18.34
N LYS A 538 -10.30 8.02 19.42
CA LYS A 538 -11.64 8.65 19.40
C LYS A 538 -12.76 7.78 18.82
N THR A 539 -12.59 6.46 18.92
CA THR A 539 -13.59 5.46 18.54
C THR A 539 -13.81 4.46 19.65
N ALA A 540 -14.88 3.66 19.57
CA ALA A 540 -15.16 2.58 20.53
C ALA A 540 -14.04 1.49 20.56
N ALA A 541 -13.15 1.46 19.57
CA ALA A 541 -11.99 0.54 19.60
C ALA A 541 -11.02 0.88 20.73
N ALA A 542 -10.90 2.16 21.12
CA ALA A 542 -10.01 2.57 22.21
C ALA A 542 -10.35 1.88 23.54
N ASP A 543 -11.62 1.56 23.78
CA ASP A 543 -12.08 0.85 24.98
C ASP A 543 -11.56 -0.61 25.07
N LYS A 544 -11.11 -1.16 23.94
CA LYS A 544 -10.57 -2.53 23.85
C LYS A 544 -9.06 -2.60 24.21
N ALA A 545 -8.39 -1.45 24.38
CA ALA A 545 -6.95 -1.37 24.63
C ALA A 545 -6.52 -2.21 25.86
N ALA A 546 -7.15 -1.98 27.02
CA ALA A 546 -6.82 -2.71 28.24
C ALA A 546 -7.04 -4.22 28.13
N ALA A 547 -8.01 -4.67 27.33
CA ALA A 547 -8.25 -6.09 27.10
C ALA A 547 -7.15 -6.71 26.21
N LEU A 548 -6.64 -5.98 25.20
CA LEU A 548 -5.52 -6.43 24.39
C LEU A 548 -4.20 -6.45 25.17
N GLU A 549 -3.98 -5.47 26.05
CA GLU A 549 -2.82 -5.46 26.94
C GLU A 549 -2.81 -6.67 27.90
N LYS A 550 -3.97 -7.05 28.43
CA LYS A 550 -4.13 -8.27 29.24
C LYS A 550 -3.81 -9.55 28.45
N LEU A 551 -4.05 -9.53 27.14
CA LEU A 551 -3.65 -10.61 26.23
C LEU A 551 -2.16 -10.59 25.87
N GLY A 552 -1.39 -9.59 26.35
CA GLY A 552 0.06 -9.50 26.16
C GLY A 552 0.51 -8.64 24.97
N TYR A 553 -0.38 -7.91 24.31
CA TYR A 553 0.02 -6.97 23.26
C TYR A 553 0.54 -5.66 23.84
N LYS A 554 1.50 -5.05 23.14
CA LYS A 554 1.82 -3.64 23.31
C LYS A 554 0.82 -2.84 22.48
N VAL A 555 0.00 -2.02 23.12
CA VAL A 555 -1.05 -1.27 22.45
C VAL A 555 -0.61 0.17 22.20
N GLN A 556 -0.92 0.68 21.00
CA GLN A 556 -0.77 2.09 20.65
C GLN A 556 -2.09 2.64 20.12
N ILE A 557 -2.66 3.60 20.84
CA ILE A 557 -3.84 4.35 20.40
C ILE A 557 -3.36 5.52 19.54
N ARG A 558 -3.88 5.61 18.30
CA ARG A 558 -3.47 6.64 17.36
C ARG A 558 -4.51 6.89 16.27
N ASP A 559 -4.36 7.95 15.52
CA ASP A 559 -5.15 8.18 14.31
C ASP A 559 -4.84 7.09 13.28
N LEU A 560 -5.87 6.36 12.83
CA LEU A 560 -5.79 5.30 11.82
C LEU A 560 -6.68 5.67 10.64
N ASN A 561 -6.16 6.53 9.79
CA ASN A 561 -6.84 7.11 8.65
C ASN A 561 -6.90 6.14 7.46
N SER A 562 -7.82 5.17 7.49
CA SER A 562 -8.16 4.37 6.31
C SER A 562 -8.91 5.19 5.27
N GLY A 563 -9.05 4.65 4.07
CA GLY A 563 -9.80 5.27 2.98
C GLY A 563 -10.44 4.20 2.11
N VAL A 564 -11.07 3.21 2.76
CA VAL A 564 -11.65 2.06 2.08
C VAL A 564 -12.78 2.49 1.15
N GLN A 565 -12.77 1.98 -0.07
CA GLN A 565 -13.87 2.05 -1.02
C GLN A 565 -14.29 0.63 -1.37
N GLY A 566 -15.59 0.33 -1.39
CA GLY A 566 -16.07 -1.00 -1.70
C GLY A 566 -17.40 -0.99 -2.42
N ILE A 567 -17.57 -1.92 -3.38
CA ILE A 567 -18.82 -2.15 -4.10
C ILE A 567 -19.13 -3.65 -4.07
N VAL A 568 -20.23 -4.02 -3.42
CA VAL A 568 -20.80 -5.38 -3.44
C VAL A 568 -21.68 -5.51 -4.67
N ILE A 569 -21.53 -6.62 -5.38
CA ILE A 569 -22.26 -6.95 -6.61
C ILE A 569 -23.24 -8.07 -6.27
N GLY A 570 -24.50 -7.70 -6.06
CA GLY A 570 -25.57 -8.60 -5.70
C GLY A 570 -26.49 -8.96 -6.87
N LYS A 571 -27.45 -9.85 -6.62
CA LYS A 571 -28.49 -10.22 -7.61
C LYS A 571 -29.44 -9.05 -7.90
N ASP A 572 -29.67 -8.20 -6.90
CA ASP A 572 -30.64 -7.10 -6.95
C ASP A 572 -29.98 -5.75 -7.27
N GLY A 573 -28.71 -5.74 -7.66
CA GLY A 573 -27.93 -4.54 -7.97
C GLY A 573 -26.65 -4.41 -7.14
N LEU A 574 -26.20 -3.17 -7.01
CA LEU A 574 -24.92 -2.80 -6.42
C LEU A 574 -25.13 -2.10 -5.06
N LEU A 575 -24.25 -2.41 -4.11
CA LEU A 575 -24.20 -1.73 -2.81
C LEU A 575 -22.80 -1.14 -2.62
N GLY A 576 -22.71 0.17 -2.47
CA GLY A 576 -21.44 0.88 -2.35
C GLY A 576 -21.23 1.53 -0.99
N GLY A 577 -20.01 1.48 -0.50
CA GLY A 577 -19.56 2.13 0.72
C GLY A 577 -18.28 2.93 0.51
N ALA A 578 -18.16 4.05 1.25
CA ALA A 578 -16.98 4.89 1.30
C ALA A 578 -16.53 5.12 2.75
N ASP A 579 -15.23 5.26 2.95
CA ASP A 579 -14.66 5.45 4.28
C ASP A 579 -15.03 6.81 4.88
N PRO A 580 -15.58 6.84 6.11
CA PRO A 580 -15.95 8.07 6.78
C PRO A 580 -14.75 8.93 7.24
N ARG A 581 -13.52 8.38 7.19
CA ARG A 581 -12.30 9.05 7.67
C ARG A 581 -11.66 9.96 6.64
N ARG A 582 -12.08 9.83 5.37
CA ARG A 582 -11.62 10.66 4.24
C ARG A 582 -12.81 11.26 3.51
N GLU A 583 -12.55 11.99 2.45
CA GLU A 583 -13.54 12.68 1.63
C GLU A 583 -14.19 11.77 0.56
N GLY A 584 -14.09 10.45 0.73
CA GLY A 584 -14.57 9.49 -0.25
C GLY A 584 -16.05 9.61 -0.56
N LYS A 585 -16.43 9.23 -1.79
CA LYS A 585 -17.81 9.25 -2.26
C LYS A 585 -18.13 8.04 -3.13
N VAL A 586 -19.38 7.63 -3.06
CA VAL A 586 -19.99 6.62 -3.95
C VAL A 586 -21.08 7.28 -4.77
N MET A 587 -21.14 6.98 -6.07
CA MET A 587 -22.18 7.39 -7.00
C MET A 587 -22.60 6.22 -7.90
N GLY A 588 -23.90 6.03 -8.07
CA GLY A 588 -24.48 5.02 -8.96
C GLY A 588 -25.82 5.47 -9.53
N ASP A 589 -26.39 4.68 -10.50
CA ASP A 589 -27.67 4.98 -11.17
C ASP A 589 -28.91 4.71 -10.32
#